data_0bbdff8a6f75630ae627d673e34612d5
#
_entry.id   0bbdff8a6f75630ae627d673e34612d5
#
_cell.length_a   1.000
_cell.length_b   1.000
_cell.length_c   1.000
_cell.angle_alpha   90.00
_cell.angle_beta   90.00
_cell.angle_gamma   90.00
#
_symmetry.space_group_name_H-M   'P 1'
#
loop_
_entity.id
_entity.type
_entity.pdbx_description
1 polymer ?
#
loop_
_entity_poly.entity_id
_entity_poly.type
_entity_poly.pdbx_seq_one_letter_code
_entity_poly.pdbx_strand_id
1 'polypeptide(L)'
;MRRYVVLGIACAAALNMYAQQVKVPKYGKKLGSKEVVEYLASDALAGRDGGTKGDTLASDFILGQLKKLGLNPAKQQFNVKKGDINTYNVYGSVPGRSGKYVVVGAHYDHLGMGGPGSGSRRMDTLAIHNGADDNASGVAGMLHLAKHFAKAKELEHGMIFVAFGAEERGIVGSKHFAENLQEVKLSGGKTISAKDVVAMVNFDMIGNLRSSAITLGGTGTAKEMDEIIAQAEKQYGNALKVTHSAQGHGPSDHSAFYAKNIPVFYLTTGATEDYHTPDDDAHKLNYPGIDSVARFAALLVEQAQKYPAGLNFTDTGSPDAAPMRASFKVTLGLMPDVTGQVENGLRADIVVKGKAAHKAGLKNGDVIVQINDLVIKNIEEYMKGLATLEKGKIAKVKVLRNGEEMIFDVQL
;
A
#
# COMPACT_ATOMS: atom_id res chain seq x y z
N MET A 1 20.88 -40.96 16.67
CA MET A 1 21.05 -39.73 15.87
C MET A 1 20.88 -39.96 14.36
N ARG A 2 19.83 -40.64 13.91
CA ARG A 2 19.64 -40.96 12.46
C ARG A 2 18.16 -40.80 11.96
N ARG A 3 17.27 -40.18 12.73
CA ARG A 3 15.85 -40.05 12.35
C ARG A 3 15.39 -38.62 12.02
N TYR A 4 16.20 -37.58 12.18
CA TYR A 4 15.81 -36.20 11.93
C TYR A 4 16.26 -35.63 10.57
N VAL A 5 17.11 -36.35 9.82
CA VAL A 5 17.64 -35.87 8.52
C VAL A 5 16.68 -36.20 7.37
N VAL A 6 15.78 -37.18 7.52
CA VAL A 6 14.91 -37.64 6.42
C VAL A 6 13.67 -36.72 6.26
N LEU A 7 13.16 -36.09 7.34
CA LEU A 7 11.98 -35.20 7.23
C LEU A 7 12.29 -33.85 6.56
N GLY A 8 13.50 -33.32 6.77
CA GLY A 8 13.90 -32.04 6.16
C GLY A 8 14.07 -32.09 4.64
N ILE A 9 14.51 -33.25 4.12
CA ILE A 9 14.75 -33.46 2.68
C ILE A 9 13.43 -33.68 1.95
N ALA A 10 12.44 -34.31 2.58
CA ALA A 10 11.11 -34.52 1.98
C ALA A 10 10.30 -33.21 1.83
N CYS A 11 10.37 -32.30 2.82
CA CYS A 11 9.73 -30.99 2.72
C CYS A 11 10.38 -30.08 1.65
N ALA A 12 11.71 -30.08 1.53
CA ALA A 12 12.41 -29.31 0.52
C ALA A 12 12.15 -29.85 -0.91
N ALA A 13 12.02 -31.17 -1.04
CA ALA A 13 11.68 -31.80 -2.34
C ALA A 13 10.21 -31.52 -2.75
N ALA A 14 9.27 -31.53 -1.80
CA ALA A 14 7.88 -31.22 -2.07
C ALA A 14 7.69 -29.74 -2.47
N LEU A 15 8.36 -28.80 -1.81
CA LEU A 15 8.38 -27.38 -2.17
C LEU A 15 9.00 -27.14 -3.56
N ASN A 16 10.07 -27.89 -3.91
CA ASN A 16 10.65 -27.80 -5.26
C ASN A 16 9.78 -28.42 -6.36
N MET A 17 9.00 -29.46 -6.07
CA MET A 17 8.08 -30.04 -7.05
C MET A 17 6.86 -29.16 -7.31
N TYR A 18 6.34 -28.43 -6.30
CA TYR A 18 5.27 -27.46 -6.49
C TYR A 18 5.74 -26.24 -7.32
N ALA A 19 6.97 -25.78 -7.12
CA ALA A 19 7.54 -24.66 -7.88
C ALA A 19 7.82 -24.97 -9.35
N GLN A 20 7.89 -26.24 -9.77
CA GLN A 20 8.13 -26.62 -11.17
C GLN A 20 6.87 -26.69 -12.04
N GLN A 21 5.66 -26.62 -11.47
CA GLN A 21 4.41 -26.76 -12.24
C GLN A 21 3.61 -25.49 -12.46
N VAL A 22 4.04 -24.35 -11.90
CA VAL A 22 3.37 -23.10 -12.22
C VAL A 22 3.84 -22.63 -13.58
N LYS A 23 3.13 -23.04 -14.62
CA LYS A 23 3.23 -22.42 -15.94
C LYS A 23 2.86 -20.94 -15.74
N VAL A 24 3.85 -20.05 -15.88
CA VAL A 24 3.56 -18.61 -16.02
C VAL A 24 2.43 -18.49 -17.04
N PRO A 25 1.25 -18.04 -16.66
CA PRO A 25 0.14 -17.99 -17.59
C PRO A 25 0.58 -17.22 -18.82
N LYS A 26 0.39 -17.78 -20.03
CA LYS A 26 0.60 -17.05 -21.27
C LYS A 26 -0.56 -16.06 -21.40
N TYR A 27 -0.41 -14.91 -20.77
CA TYR A 27 -1.40 -13.86 -20.83
C TYR A 27 -1.51 -13.32 -22.24
N GLY A 28 -2.70 -13.51 -22.84
CA GLY A 28 -3.06 -12.92 -24.10
C GLY A 28 -3.16 -11.38 -23.99
N LYS A 29 -3.58 -10.71 -25.06
CA LYS A 29 -3.78 -9.25 -25.12
C LYS A 29 -4.79 -8.67 -24.09
N LYS A 30 -5.44 -9.49 -23.26
CA LYS A 30 -6.49 -9.14 -22.30
C LYS A 30 -6.04 -9.49 -20.87
N LEU A 31 -4.90 -8.95 -20.41
CA LEU A 31 -4.59 -9.00 -19.00
C LEU A 31 -5.50 -8.00 -18.27
N GLY A 32 -6.40 -8.50 -17.42
CA GLY A 32 -7.25 -7.74 -16.51
C GLY A 32 -6.71 -7.79 -15.08
N SER A 33 -7.35 -7.04 -14.18
CA SER A 33 -6.97 -6.98 -12.76
C SER A 33 -7.04 -8.36 -12.10
N LYS A 34 -8.01 -9.19 -12.49
CA LYS A 34 -8.17 -10.55 -11.96
C LYS A 34 -6.93 -11.42 -12.23
N GLU A 35 -6.48 -11.50 -13.47
CA GLU A 35 -5.34 -12.33 -13.85
C GLU A 35 -4.04 -11.86 -13.19
N VAL A 36 -3.87 -10.56 -12.98
CA VAL A 36 -2.72 -10.01 -12.26
C VAL A 36 -2.72 -10.46 -10.82
N VAL A 37 -3.84 -10.26 -10.12
CA VAL A 37 -3.97 -10.63 -8.71
C VAL A 37 -3.86 -12.14 -8.51
N GLU A 38 -4.58 -12.95 -9.30
CA GLU A 38 -4.53 -14.42 -9.20
C GLU A 38 -3.12 -14.98 -9.41
N TYR A 39 -2.29 -14.32 -10.22
CA TYR A 39 -0.89 -14.72 -10.36
C TYR A 39 -0.06 -14.28 -9.17
N LEU A 40 -0.08 -12.98 -8.82
CA LEU A 40 0.76 -12.43 -7.76
C LEU A 40 0.41 -13.00 -6.38
N ALA A 41 -0.88 -13.24 -6.12
CA ALA A 41 -1.38 -13.81 -4.87
C ALA A 41 -1.53 -15.35 -4.93
N SER A 42 -0.82 -16.03 -5.83
CA SER A 42 -0.82 -17.49 -5.87
C SER A 42 0.17 -18.08 -4.88
N ASP A 43 -0.13 -19.26 -4.33
CA ASP A 43 0.76 -20.05 -3.46
C ASP A 43 2.14 -20.31 -4.09
N ALA A 44 2.21 -20.31 -5.42
CA ALA A 44 3.44 -20.50 -6.16
C ALA A 44 4.49 -19.42 -5.90
N LEU A 45 4.07 -18.22 -5.52
CA LEU A 45 4.94 -17.12 -5.17
C LEU A 45 5.25 -17.08 -3.66
N ALA A 46 4.71 -18.02 -2.88
CA ALA A 46 4.98 -18.19 -1.46
C ALA A 46 4.95 -16.87 -0.67
N GLY A 47 4.01 -15.98 -1.00
CA GLY A 47 3.82 -14.69 -0.34
C GLY A 47 4.85 -13.62 -0.68
N ARG A 48 5.65 -13.78 -1.72
CA ARG A 48 6.51 -12.74 -2.34
C ARG A 48 7.41 -11.95 -1.39
N ASP A 49 7.85 -12.53 -0.28
CA ASP A 49 8.75 -11.84 0.65
C ASP A 49 10.07 -11.45 -0.05
N GLY A 50 10.55 -10.25 0.23
CA GLY A 50 11.73 -9.67 -0.43
C GLY A 50 12.95 -10.59 -0.39
N GLY A 51 13.65 -10.73 -1.52
CA GLY A 51 14.83 -11.59 -1.69
C GLY A 51 14.53 -13.07 -1.86
N THR A 52 13.27 -13.49 -1.87
CA THR A 52 12.87 -14.88 -2.11
C THR A 52 12.69 -15.18 -3.60
N LYS A 53 12.50 -16.47 -3.91
CA LYS A 53 12.12 -16.88 -5.27
C LYS A 53 10.77 -16.26 -5.68
N GLY A 54 9.82 -16.12 -4.74
CA GLY A 54 8.53 -15.49 -4.98
C GLY A 54 8.65 -14.01 -5.37
N ASP A 55 9.50 -13.27 -4.68
CA ASP A 55 9.87 -11.89 -5.03
C ASP A 55 10.43 -11.80 -6.46
N THR A 56 11.38 -12.69 -6.81
CA THR A 56 11.95 -12.73 -8.16
C THR A 56 10.89 -13.03 -9.23
N LEU A 57 10.02 -14.02 -8.99
CA LEU A 57 8.95 -14.37 -9.92
C LEU A 57 7.94 -13.24 -10.11
N ALA A 58 7.57 -12.55 -9.02
CA ALA A 58 6.67 -11.39 -9.05
C ALA A 58 7.29 -10.23 -9.86
N SER A 59 8.54 -9.88 -9.56
CA SER A 59 9.26 -8.81 -10.26
C SER A 59 9.46 -9.12 -11.75
N ASP A 60 9.76 -10.37 -12.12
CA ASP A 60 9.88 -10.81 -13.52
C ASP A 60 8.55 -10.75 -14.25
N PHE A 61 7.46 -11.15 -13.59
CA PHE A 61 6.12 -11.03 -14.14
C PHE A 61 5.77 -9.57 -14.47
N ILE A 62 5.96 -8.67 -13.52
CA ILE A 62 5.66 -7.23 -13.68
C ILE A 62 6.52 -6.63 -14.79
N LEU A 63 7.83 -6.92 -14.81
CA LEU A 63 8.73 -6.52 -15.90
C LEU A 63 8.20 -6.98 -17.26
N GLY A 64 7.77 -8.24 -17.35
CA GLY A 64 7.18 -8.81 -18.54
C GLY A 64 5.90 -8.11 -19.00
N GLN A 65 5.03 -7.67 -18.06
CA GLN A 65 3.82 -6.93 -18.40
C GLN A 65 4.14 -5.53 -18.93
N LEU A 66 5.02 -4.79 -18.25
CA LEU A 66 5.44 -3.46 -18.69
C LEU A 66 6.13 -3.53 -20.07
N LYS A 67 6.93 -4.58 -20.34
CA LYS A 67 7.55 -4.83 -21.64
C LYS A 67 6.51 -5.06 -22.75
N LYS A 68 5.45 -5.84 -22.49
CA LYS A 68 4.35 -6.07 -23.45
C LYS A 68 3.60 -4.78 -23.79
N LEU A 69 3.59 -3.81 -22.88
CA LEU A 69 3.00 -2.49 -23.09
C LEU A 69 3.96 -1.52 -23.84
N GLY A 70 5.21 -1.94 -24.14
CA GLY A 70 6.20 -1.11 -24.83
C GLY A 70 6.87 -0.06 -23.96
N LEU A 71 6.89 -0.24 -22.65
CA LEU A 71 7.35 0.77 -21.68
C LEU A 71 8.85 0.72 -21.37
N ASN A 72 9.65 -0.07 -22.10
CA ASN A 72 11.09 -0.25 -21.89
C ASN A 72 11.46 -0.44 -20.41
N PRO A 73 10.93 -1.48 -19.73
CA PRO A 73 11.09 -1.61 -18.31
C PRO A 73 12.50 -2.03 -17.90
N ALA A 74 12.85 -1.67 -16.66
CA ALA A 74 14.08 -2.09 -16.01
C ALA A 74 13.83 -2.47 -14.55
N LYS A 75 14.79 -3.16 -13.96
CA LYS A 75 14.87 -3.42 -12.51
C LYS A 75 15.93 -2.51 -11.90
N GLN A 76 15.60 -1.87 -10.78
CA GLN A 76 16.54 -1.18 -9.91
C GLN A 76 16.79 -2.08 -8.70
N GLN A 77 17.98 -2.67 -8.62
CA GLN A 77 18.36 -3.52 -7.50
C GLN A 77 18.74 -2.68 -6.29
N PHE A 78 18.35 -3.12 -5.11
CA PHE A 78 18.76 -2.52 -3.85
C PHE A 78 18.88 -3.56 -2.74
N ASN A 79 19.56 -3.19 -1.65
CA ASN A 79 19.76 -4.03 -0.49
C ASN A 79 18.95 -3.51 0.70
N VAL A 80 18.22 -4.41 1.35
CA VAL A 80 17.56 -4.17 2.64
C VAL A 80 18.54 -4.52 3.74
N LYS A 81 19.14 -3.51 4.37
CA LYS A 81 20.19 -3.68 5.40
C LYS A 81 19.82 -4.65 6.51
N LYS A 82 18.57 -4.60 6.98
CA LYS A 82 18.06 -5.56 7.95
C LYS A 82 17.83 -6.91 7.27
N GLY A 83 18.73 -7.86 7.51
CA GLY A 83 18.65 -9.20 6.93
C GLY A 83 19.53 -9.40 5.68
N ASP A 84 20.23 -8.35 5.22
CA ASP A 84 21.07 -8.38 4.01
C ASP A 84 20.35 -8.98 2.79
N ILE A 85 19.16 -8.45 2.51
CA ILE A 85 18.27 -8.96 1.49
C ILE A 85 18.40 -8.12 0.24
N ASN A 86 18.66 -8.75 -0.91
CA ASN A 86 18.64 -8.09 -2.21
C ASN A 86 17.28 -8.29 -2.88
N THR A 87 16.66 -7.20 -3.31
CA THR A 87 15.40 -7.18 -4.03
C THR A 87 15.39 -6.06 -5.08
N TYR A 88 14.26 -5.77 -5.69
CA TYR A 88 14.16 -4.89 -6.85
C TYR A 88 12.96 -3.96 -6.77
N ASN A 89 13.13 -2.74 -7.30
CA ASN A 89 12.01 -1.99 -7.86
C ASN A 89 11.93 -2.32 -9.36
N VAL A 90 10.72 -2.46 -9.88
CA VAL A 90 10.48 -2.72 -11.31
C VAL A 90 9.74 -1.55 -11.89
N TYR A 91 10.30 -0.89 -12.90
CA TYR A 91 9.71 0.31 -13.48
C TYR A 91 9.73 0.32 -15.00
N GLY A 92 8.85 1.13 -15.58
CA GLY A 92 8.83 1.44 -17.01
C GLY A 92 8.25 2.83 -17.24
N SER A 93 8.48 3.43 -18.40
CA SER A 93 8.12 4.83 -18.64
C SER A 93 7.56 5.12 -20.02
N VAL A 94 6.74 6.19 -20.09
CA VAL A 94 6.29 6.83 -21.31
C VAL A 94 6.79 8.28 -21.28
N PRO A 95 7.41 8.82 -22.35
CA PRO A 95 7.86 10.20 -22.38
C PRO A 95 6.68 11.18 -22.49
N GLY A 96 6.88 12.41 -22.03
CA GLY A 96 5.97 13.54 -22.19
C GLY A 96 6.68 14.76 -22.75
N ARG A 97 5.93 15.79 -23.15
CA ARG A 97 6.46 17.00 -23.80
C ARG A 97 7.23 17.91 -22.86
N SER A 98 6.75 18.09 -21.63
CA SER A 98 7.37 18.98 -20.62
C SER A 98 8.72 18.49 -20.12
N GLY A 99 9.01 17.21 -20.32
CA GLY A 99 10.18 16.56 -19.73
C GLY A 99 10.03 16.28 -18.22
N LYS A 100 8.89 16.56 -17.62
CA LYS A 100 8.52 16.16 -16.26
C LYS A 100 7.71 14.88 -16.28
N TYR A 101 7.49 14.26 -15.11
CA TYR A 101 6.86 12.95 -15.01
C TYR A 101 5.86 12.88 -13.85
N VAL A 102 4.81 12.11 -14.03
CA VAL A 102 3.97 11.60 -12.93
C VAL A 102 4.39 10.16 -12.64
N VAL A 103 4.64 9.85 -11.37
CA VAL A 103 4.95 8.49 -10.92
C VAL A 103 3.65 7.81 -10.51
N VAL A 104 3.45 6.57 -10.93
CA VAL A 104 2.34 5.72 -10.49
C VAL A 104 2.93 4.46 -9.89
N GLY A 105 2.67 4.19 -8.63
CA GLY A 105 3.31 3.11 -7.89
C GLY A 105 2.38 2.24 -7.07
N ALA A 106 2.88 1.04 -6.76
CA ALA A 106 2.32 0.10 -5.80
C ALA A 106 3.44 -0.85 -5.36
N HIS A 107 3.45 -1.32 -4.13
CA HIS A 107 4.39 -2.36 -3.76
C HIS A 107 3.91 -3.75 -4.23
N TYR A 108 4.85 -4.65 -4.46
CA TYR A 108 4.54 -5.99 -4.94
C TYR A 108 4.99 -7.11 -3.99
N ASP A 109 5.80 -6.79 -2.99
CA ASP A 109 6.18 -7.73 -1.93
C ASP A 109 5.04 -7.96 -0.94
N HIS A 110 5.17 -9.03 -0.13
CA HIS A 110 4.30 -9.29 1.01
C HIS A 110 5.03 -10.15 2.05
N LEU A 111 4.32 -10.73 3.01
CA LEU A 111 4.87 -11.29 4.25
C LEU A 111 5.46 -12.71 4.13
N GLY A 112 5.49 -13.31 2.96
CA GLY A 112 6.02 -14.66 2.77
C GLY A 112 5.23 -15.74 3.53
N MET A 113 5.95 -16.53 4.31
CA MET A 113 5.36 -17.59 5.14
C MET A 113 4.82 -17.08 6.48
N GLY A 114 4.87 -15.78 6.74
CA GLY A 114 4.46 -15.24 8.02
C GLY A 114 5.40 -15.60 9.17
N GLY A 115 4.84 -15.76 10.37
CA GLY A 115 5.57 -16.08 11.58
C GLY A 115 6.10 -14.86 12.33
N PRO A 116 6.87 -15.07 13.41
CA PRO A 116 7.38 -14.00 14.25
C PRO A 116 8.28 -13.01 13.48
N GLY A 117 7.99 -11.72 13.59
CA GLY A 117 8.78 -10.65 12.98
C GLY A 117 8.49 -10.38 11.50
N SER A 118 7.57 -11.10 10.88
CA SER A 118 7.15 -10.88 9.50
C SER A 118 6.18 -9.72 9.31
N GLY A 119 5.55 -9.23 10.35
CA GLY A 119 4.39 -8.32 10.25
C GLY A 119 3.05 -9.06 10.32
N SER A 120 3.04 -10.41 10.22
CA SER A 120 1.82 -11.20 10.31
C SER A 120 1.05 -10.97 11.61
N ARG A 121 -0.26 -10.85 11.50
CA ARG A 121 -1.19 -10.81 12.65
C ARG A 121 -1.43 -12.20 13.26
N ARG A 122 -1.01 -13.27 12.56
CA ARG A 122 -1.03 -14.67 13.01
C ARG A 122 0.40 -15.16 13.21
N MET A 123 1.10 -14.58 14.18
CA MET A 123 2.51 -14.84 14.44
C MET A 123 2.82 -16.29 14.89
N ASP A 124 1.83 -17.01 15.35
CA ASP A 124 1.88 -18.41 15.79
C ASP A 124 1.68 -19.41 14.63
N THR A 125 1.40 -18.90 13.43
CA THR A 125 1.09 -19.73 12.26
C THR A 125 2.11 -19.48 11.17
N LEU A 126 2.76 -20.55 10.69
CA LEU A 126 3.57 -20.54 9.48
C LEU A 126 2.68 -21.00 8.31
N ALA A 127 2.21 -20.05 7.54
CA ALA A 127 1.40 -20.28 6.34
C ALA A 127 1.72 -19.24 5.29
N ILE A 128 1.44 -19.54 4.02
CA ILE A 128 1.62 -18.58 2.95
C ILE A 128 0.67 -17.39 3.18
N HIS A 129 1.21 -16.18 3.14
CA HIS A 129 0.45 -14.95 3.14
C HIS A 129 0.40 -14.47 1.69
N ASN A 130 -0.71 -14.76 1.02
CA ASN A 130 -0.85 -14.50 -0.42
C ASN A 130 -0.90 -13.01 -0.77
N GLY A 131 -1.37 -12.15 0.13
CA GLY A 131 -1.36 -10.70 -0.05
C GLY A 131 -2.10 -10.27 -1.32
N ALA A 132 -3.36 -10.71 -1.45
CA ALA A 132 -4.14 -10.42 -2.64
C ALA A 132 -4.60 -8.96 -2.67
N ASP A 133 -5.16 -8.48 -1.55
CA ASP A 133 -5.47 -7.06 -1.40
C ASP A 133 -4.20 -6.27 -1.14
N ASP A 134 -3.37 -6.76 -0.25
CA ASP A 134 -2.10 -6.18 0.17
C ASP A 134 -0.89 -6.92 -0.46
N ASN A 135 -0.29 -6.50 -1.61
CA ASN A 135 -0.83 -5.43 -2.43
C ASN A 135 -0.82 -5.82 -3.92
N ALA A 136 -1.22 -7.09 -4.22
CA ALA A 136 -1.40 -7.49 -5.60
C ALA A 136 -2.52 -6.67 -6.29
N SER A 137 -3.51 -6.18 -5.52
CA SER A 137 -4.58 -5.31 -6.00
C SER A 137 -4.03 -3.96 -6.50
N GLY A 138 -3.13 -3.34 -5.74
CA GLY A 138 -2.47 -2.10 -6.12
C GLY A 138 -1.60 -2.25 -7.35
N VAL A 139 -0.84 -3.36 -7.47
CA VAL A 139 -0.08 -3.67 -8.69
C VAL A 139 -1.01 -3.79 -9.90
N ALA A 140 -2.18 -4.42 -9.74
CA ALA A 140 -3.18 -4.49 -10.81
C ALA A 140 -3.68 -3.10 -11.21
N GLY A 141 -3.94 -2.20 -10.26
CA GLY A 141 -4.28 -0.80 -10.51
C GLY A 141 -3.17 -0.04 -11.26
N MET A 142 -1.93 -0.17 -10.83
CA MET A 142 -0.77 0.43 -11.50
C MET A 142 -0.63 -0.06 -12.94
N LEU A 143 -0.77 -1.37 -13.20
CA LEU A 143 -0.72 -1.93 -14.54
C LEU A 143 -1.92 -1.52 -15.41
N HIS A 144 -3.09 -1.26 -14.80
CA HIS A 144 -4.26 -0.70 -15.49
C HIS A 144 -3.94 0.70 -16.02
N LEU A 145 -3.36 1.59 -15.19
CA LEU A 145 -2.90 2.91 -15.62
C LEU A 145 -1.79 2.81 -16.66
N ALA A 146 -0.84 1.90 -16.49
CA ALA A 146 0.22 1.66 -17.46
C ALA A 146 -0.35 1.34 -18.84
N LYS A 147 -1.36 0.48 -18.91
CA LYS A 147 -2.07 0.12 -20.16
C LYS A 147 -2.85 1.28 -20.75
N HIS A 148 -3.44 2.14 -19.91
CA HIS A 148 -4.18 3.32 -20.34
C HIS A 148 -3.23 4.35 -20.98
N PHE A 149 -2.18 4.75 -20.28
CA PHE A 149 -1.25 5.78 -20.73
C PHE A 149 -0.23 5.33 -21.77
N ALA A 150 0.10 4.05 -21.86
CA ALA A 150 0.94 3.52 -22.93
C ALA A 150 0.36 3.74 -24.34
N LYS A 151 -0.96 3.99 -24.44
CA LYS A 151 -1.66 4.27 -25.70
C LYS A 151 -1.89 5.75 -25.95
N ALA A 152 -1.57 6.62 -24.98
CA ALA A 152 -1.75 8.05 -25.13
C ALA A 152 -0.81 8.58 -26.22
N LYS A 153 -1.37 9.32 -27.18
CA LYS A 153 -0.60 9.88 -28.30
C LYS A 153 0.25 11.07 -27.88
N GLU A 154 -0.25 11.85 -26.96
CA GLU A 154 0.42 13.06 -26.47
C GLU A 154 0.16 13.20 -24.97
N LEU A 155 1.24 13.26 -24.20
CA LEU A 155 1.23 13.55 -22.77
C LEU A 155 1.97 14.85 -22.52
N GLU A 156 1.46 15.71 -21.68
CA GLU A 156 2.21 16.87 -21.21
C GLU A 156 3.37 16.39 -20.33
N HIS A 157 3.06 15.62 -19.28
CA HIS A 157 4.04 14.97 -18.43
C HIS A 157 4.19 13.50 -18.81
N GLY A 158 5.43 13.03 -18.88
CA GLY A 158 5.68 11.60 -19.01
C GLY A 158 5.14 10.83 -17.80
N MET A 159 5.07 9.51 -17.95
CA MET A 159 4.63 8.62 -16.88
C MET A 159 5.74 7.67 -16.50
N ILE A 160 5.89 7.40 -15.21
CA ILE A 160 6.73 6.32 -14.68
C ILE A 160 5.82 5.41 -13.87
N PHE A 161 5.75 4.16 -14.28
CA PHE A 161 5.04 3.11 -13.56
C PHE A 161 6.05 2.29 -12.80
N VAL A 162 5.88 2.15 -11.48
CA VAL A 162 6.87 1.47 -10.64
C VAL A 162 6.18 0.53 -9.64
N ALA A 163 6.66 -0.71 -9.60
CA ALA A 163 6.33 -1.66 -8.56
C ALA A 163 7.48 -1.69 -7.55
N PHE A 164 7.21 -1.33 -6.31
CA PHE A 164 8.21 -1.27 -5.25
C PHE A 164 8.37 -2.62 -4.57
N GLY A 165 9.60 -3.00 -4.26
CA GLY A 165 9.87 -4.15 -3.40
C GLY A 165 10.16 -3.72 -1.97
N ALA A 166 10.00 -4.65 -1.03
CA ALA A 166 10.32 -4.46 0.39
C ALA A 166 9.60 -3.28 1.06
N GLU A 167 8.35 -3.04 0.71
CA GLU A 167 7.48 -2.10 1.43
C GLU A 167 7.25 -2.58 2.87
N GLU A 168 6.89 -3.85 3.04
CA GLU A 168 6.61 -4.53 4.29
C GLU A 168 7.79 -4.54 5.28
N ARG A 169 8.95 -4.21 4.78
CA ARG A 169 10.19 -4.04 5.57
C ARG A 169 10.49 -2.59 5.92
N GLY A 170 9.49 -1.69 5.75
CA GLY A 170 9.50 -0.27 6.09
C GLY A 170 9.71 0.67 4.93
N ILE A 171 8.94 0.47 3.85
CA ILE A 171 8.91 1.27 2.62
C ILE A 171 10.30 1.47 2.00
N VAL A 172 11.14 0.38 2.04
CA VAL A 172 12.58 0.49 1.66
C VAL A 172 12.71 0.74 0.18
N GLY A 173 11.92 0.06 -0.67
CA GLY A 173 12.01 0.19 -2.13
C GLY A 173 11.64 1.57 -2.63
N SER A 174 10.54 2.14 -2.17
CA SER A 174 10.12 3.48 -2.56
C SER A 174 11.05 4.57 -2.04
N LYS A 175 11.61 4.43 -0.83
CA LYS A 175 12.66 5.31 -0.32
C LYS A 175 13.89 5.26 -1.22
N HIS A 176 14.37 4.04 -1.53
CA HIS A 176 15.50 3.86 -2.42
C HIS A 176 15.23 4.48 -3.81
N PHE A 177 14.04 4.28 -4.36
CA PHE A 177 13.66 4.84 -5.66
C PHE A 177 13.65 6.37 -5.64
N ALA A 178 12.97 6.98 -4.66
CA ALA A 178 12.86 8.43 -4.53
C ALA A 178 14.19 9.13 -4.19
N GLU A 179 15.10 8.43 -3.54
CA GLU A 179 16.46 8.94 -3.23
C GLU A 179 17.41 8.82 -4.41
N ASN A 180 17.18 7.88 -5.32
CA ASN A 180 18.09 7.56 -6.43
C ASN A 180 17.40 7.74 -7.81
N LEU A 181 16.55 8.75 -7.96
CA LEU A 181 15.87 9.07 -9.22
C LEU A 181 16.83 9.29 -10.39
N GLN A 182 18.02 9.80 -10.12
CA GLN A 182 19.08 10.02 -11.13
C GLN A 182 19.64 8.72 -11.72
N GLU A 183 19.41 7.57 -11.06
CA GLU A 183 19.83 6.25 -11.55
C GLU A 183 18.73 5.57 -12.38
N VAL A 184 17.51 6.13 -12.35
CA VAL A 184 16.37 5.59 -13.10
C VAL A 184 16.55 5.89 -14.58
N LYS A 185 16.72 4.83 -15.38
CA LYS A 185 16.92 4.92 -16.83
C LYS A 185 15.57 4.96 -17.54
N LEU A 186 15.13 6.16 -17.88
CA LEU A 186 13.89 6.36 -18.62
C LEU A 186 14.06 6.09 -20.12
N SER A 187 12.95 5.95 -20.82
CA SER A 187 12.93 5.86 -22.30
C SER A 187 13.66 7.06 -22.89
N GLY A 188 14.60 6.79 -23.82
CA GLY A 188 15.45 7.82 -24.42
C GLY A 188 16.70 8.17 -23.61
N GLY A 189 17.01 7.45 -22.52
CA GLY A 189 18.25 7.63 -21.74
C GLY A 189 18.24 8.86 -20.83
N LYS A 190 17.08 9.49 -20.62
CA LYS A 190 16.93 10.65 -19.74
C LYS A 190 17.06 10.24 -18.27
N THR A 191 17.76 11.03 -17.49
CA THR A 191 17.78 10.98 -16.02
C THR A 191 16.87 12.06 -15.44
N ILE A 192 16.34 11.84 -14.25
CA ILE A 192 15.44 12.76 -13.56
C ILE A 192 15.87 12.98 -12.11
N SER A 193 15.35 14.04 -11.53
CA SER A 193 15.45 14.38 -10.11
C SER A 193 14.05 14.58 -9.51
N ALA A 194 13.97 14.82 -8.20
CA ALA A 194 12.69 15.11 -7.56
C ALA A 194 11.95 16.32 -8.17
N LYS A 195 12.67 17.31 -8.70
CA LYS A 195 12.08 18.49 -9.36
C LYS A 195 11.39 18.18 -10.69
N ASP A 196 11.70 17.03 -11.27
CA ASP A 196 11.11 16.57 -12.52
C ASP A 196 9.87 15.70 -12.28
N VAL A 197 9.55 15.37 -11.02
CA VAL A 197 8.37 14.62 -10.65
C VAL A 197 7.24 15.57 -10.24
N VAL A 198 6.16 15.58 -11.00
CA VAL A 198 5.00 16.46 -10.80
C VAL A 198 4.14 15.99 -9.64
N ALA A 199 3.87 14.69 -9.58
CA ALA A 199 3.10 14.03 -8.53
C ALA A 199 3.42 12.53 -8.50
N MET A 200 3.09 11.89 -7.36
CA MET A 200 3.10 10.43 -7.24
C MET A 200 1.71 9.93 -6.87
N VAL A 201 1.21 8.94 -7.61
CA VAL A 201 -0.04 8.22 -7.35
C VAL A 201 0.31 6.86 -6.77
N ASN A 202 -0.14 6.55 -5.57
CA ASN A 202 0.10 5.30 -4.88
C ASN A 202 -1.18 4.49 -4.74
N PHE A 203 -1.12 3.22 -5.08
CA PHE A 203 -2.18 2.25 -4.82
C PHE A 203 -1.74 1.29 -3.73
N ASP A 204 -2.56 1.19 -2.68
CA ASP A 204 -2.31 0.24 -1.61
C ASP A 204 -3.64 -0.24 -1.02
N MET A 205 -3.89 -1.56 -1.13
CA MET A 205 -5.15 -2.19 -0.76
C MET A 205 -6.37 -1.56 -1.45
N ILE A 206 -6.52 -1.78 -2.75
CA ILE A 206 -7.66 -1.27 -3.55
C ILE A 206 -8.64 -2.37 -3.99
N GLY A 207 -8.47 -3.59 -3.48
CA GLY A 207 -9.24 -4.77 -3.89
C GLY A 207 -10.56 -4.97 -3.16
N ASN A 208 -10.80 -4.25 -2.06
CA ASN A 208 -11.99 -4.42 -1.22
C ASN A 208 -12.96 -3.24 -1.31
N LEU A 209 -13.23 -2.75 -2.54
CA LEU A 209 -14.21 -1.68 -2.73
C LEU A 209 -15.60 -2.12 -2.26
N ARG A 210 -15.98 -1.64 -1.06
CA ARG A 210 -17.28 -1.89 -0.43
C ARG A 210 -18.09 -0.60 -0.45
N SER A 211 -19.39 -0.71 -0.71
CA SER A 211 -20.29 0.47 -0.76
C SER A 211 -19.77 1.61 -1.67
N SER A 212 -18.94 1.27 -2.65
CA SER A 212 -18.28 2.22 -3.55
C SER A 212 -17.42 3.28 -2.84
N ALA A 213 -16.93 3.01 -1.63
CA ALA A 213 -16.17 3.95 -0.82
C ALA A 213 -14.66 3.72 -0.96
N ILE A 214 -13.92 4.81 -1.22
CA ILE A 214 -12.46 4.85 -1.22
C ILE A 214 -11.96 6.00 -0.36
N THR A 215 -10.71 5.92 0.06
CA THR A 215 -9.98 7.05 0.64
C THR A 215 -8.94 7.55 -0.35
N LEU A 216 -8.90 8.87 -0.52
CA LEU A 216 -7.88 9.60 -1.25
C LEU A 216 -7.07 10.44 -0.26
N GLY A 217 -5.86 9.98 0.05
CA GLY A 217 -4.89 10.70 0.86
C GLY A 217 -4.03 11.66 0.02
N GLY A 218 -3.37 12.60 0.71
CA GLY A 218 -2.48 13.59 0.08
C GLY A 218 -3.21 14.79 -0.53
N THR A 219 -4.50 14.95 -0.25
CA THR A 219 -5.31 16.00 -0.91
C THR A 219 -4.89 17.44 -0.56
N GLY A 220 -4.09 17.63 0.50
CA GLY A 220 -3.50 18.92 0.86
C GLY A 220 -2.09 19.17 0.32
N THR A 221 -1.49 18.23 -0.43
CA THR A 221 -0.06 18.27 -0.79
C THR A 221 0.31 19.16 -1.96
N ALA A 222 -0.65 19.78 -2.63
CA ALA A 222 -0.41 20.84 -3.60
C ALA A 222 -1.57 21.82 -3.63
N LYS A 223 -1.32 23.06 -4.10
CA LYS A 223 -2.35 24.11 -4.21
C LYS A 223 -3.46 23.77 -5.19
N GLU A 224 -3.16 22.99 -6.20
CA GLU A 224 -4.06 22.61 -7.29
C GLU A 224 -4.93 21.38 -6.96
N MET A 225 -4.69 20.73 -5.81
CA MET A 225 -5.36 19.46 -5.47
C MET A 225 -6.87 19.56 -5.46
N ASP A 226 -7.43 20.58 -4.83
CA ASP A 226 -8.89 20.75 -4.75
C ASP A 226 -9.54 20.82 -6.14
N GLU A 227 -8.92 21.56 -7.06
CA GLU A 227 -9.43 21.67 -8.43
C GLU A 227 -9.29 20.36 -9.20
N ILE A 228 -8.12 19.71 -9.12
CA ILE A 228 -7.84 18.42 -9.77
C ILE A 228 -8.86 17.38 -9.31
N ILE A 229 -9.06 17.26 -8.00
CA ILE A 229 -9.95 16.28 -7.40
C ILE A 229 -11.41 16.55 -7.78
N ALA A 230 -11.88 17.81 -7.64
CA ALA A 230 -13.25 18.18 -7.99
C ALA A 230 -13.57 17.90 -9.46
N GLN A 231 -12.63 18.16 -10.38
CA GLN A 231 -12.81 17.85 -11.79
C GLN A 231 -12.80 16.34 -12.06
N ALA A 232 -11.95 15.58 -11.40
CA ALA A 232 -11.92 14.12 -11.54
C ALA A 232 -13.21 13.48 -11.00
N GLU A 233 -13.70 13.90 -9.83
CA GLU A 233 -14.96 13.43 -9.24
C GLU A 233 -16.16 13.78 -10.13
N LYS A 234 -16.21 15.01 -10.62
CA LYS A 234 -17.26 15.45 -11.56
C LYS A 234 -17.27 14.62 -12.84
N GLN A 235 -16.10 14.33 -13.40
CA GLN A 235 -15.97 13.54 -14.63
C GLN A 235 -16.28 12.06 -14.38
N TYR A 236 -15.92 11.53 -13.22
CA TYR A 236 -16.22 10.15 -12.84
C TYR A 236 -17.71 9.94 -12.52
N GLY A 237 -18.38 10.97 -12.04
CA GLY A 237 -19.76 10.92 -11.57
C GLY A 237 -19.85 10.32 -10.15
N ASN A 238 -21.08 10.08 -9.69
CA ASN A 238 -21.37 9.65 -8.32
C ASN A 238 -21.13 8.14 -8.08
N ALA A 239 -20.31 7.49 -8.90
CA ALA A 239 -20.09 6.03 -8.81
C ALA A 239 -19.12 5.64 -7.69
N LEU A 240 -18.28 6.58 -7.20
CA LEU A 240 -17.43 6.41 -6.03
C LEU A 240 -17.76 7.45 -4.97
N LYS A 241 -17.70 7.03 -3.72
CA LYS A 241 -17.70 7.90 -2.54
C LYS A 241 -16.27 8.10 -2.12
N VAL A 242 -15.72 9.28 -2.32
CA VAL A 242 -14.33 9.59 -2.00
C VAL A 242 -14.27 10.29 -0.65
N THR A 243 -13.55 9.70 0.30
CA THR A 243 -13.17 10.36 1.54
C THR A 243 -11.80 10.98 1.36
N HIS A 244 -11.66 12.26 1.68
CA HIS A 244 -10.43 13.01 1.50
C HIS A 244 -9.61 13.06 2.79
N SER A 245 -8.29 12.86 2.67
CA SER A 245 -7.33 13.09 3.75
C SER A 245 -6.23 14.01 3.25
N ALA A 246 -6.05 15.15 3.92
CA ALA A 246 -5.07 16.15 3.50
C ALA A 246 -3.62 15.68 3.62
N GLN A 247 -3.34 14.74 4.52
CA GLN A 247 -2.00 14.32 4.90
C GLN A 247 -1.23 13.67 3.75
N GLY A 248 0.00 14.15 3.51
CA GLY A 248 0.89 13.59 2.49
C GLY A 248 1.81 12.48 3.01
N HIS A 249 1.93 12.34 4.32
CA HIS A 249 2.64 11.23 4.95
C HIS A 249 1.65 10.14 5.36
N GLY A 250 2.13 8.91 5.42
CA GLY A 250 1.30 7.78 5.78
C GLY A 250 2.09 6.47 5.82
N PRO A 251 1.43 5.33 6.01
CA PRO A 251 2.10 4.05 6.21
C PRO A 251 2.49 3.33 4.91
N SER A 252 2.51 4.01 3.78
CA SER A 252 2.77 3.39 2.47
C SER A 252 3.74 4.22 1.62
N ASP A 253 4.07 3.74 0.42
CA ASP A 253 5.13 4.22 -0.49
C ASP A 253 5.05 5.71 -0.86
N HIS A 254 3.85 6.32 -0.87
CA HIS A 254 3.66 7.75 -1.14
C HIS A 254 4.47 8.64 -0.17
N SER A 255 4.67 8.18 1.07
CA SER A 255 5.43 8.91 2.09
C SER A 255 6.88 9.18 1.68
N ALA A 256 7.50 8.26 0.92
CA ALA A 256 8.86 8.44 0.43
C ALA A 256 8.97 9.60 -0.56
N PHE A 257 7.94 9.82 -1.37
CA PHE A 257 7.87 10.93 -2.34
C PHE A 257 7.48 12.24 -1.67
N TYR A 258 6.50 12.20 -0.76
CA TYR A 258 6.14 13.37 0.04
C TYR A 258 7.36 13.95 0.79
N ALA A 259 8.20 13.09 1.38
CA ALA A 259 9.45 13.49 2.02
C ALA A 259 10.47 14.16 1.08
N LYS A 260 10.26 14.11 -0.24
CA LYS A 260 11.04 14.83 -1.26
C LYS A 260 10.32 16.07 -1.81
N ASN A 261 9.28 16.53 -1.12
CA ASN A 261 8.43 17.65 -1.54
C ASN A 261 7.72 17.38 -2.88
N ILE A 262 7.32 16.15 -3.12
CA ILE A 262 6.54 15.75 -4.28
C ILE A 262 5.08 15.59 -3.84
N PRO A 263 4.11 16.26 -4.50
CA PRO A 263 2.69 16.05 -4.26
C PRO A 263 2.27 14.60 -4.44
N VAL A 264 1.38 14.09 -3.60
CA VAL A 264 0.98 12.68 -3.61
C VAL A 264 -0.53 12.49 -3.63
N PHE A 265 -0.97 11.43 -4.30
CA PHE A 265 -2.31 10.87 -4.25
C PHE A 265 -2.18 9.44 -3.71
N TYR A 266 -2.79 9.17 -2.59
CA TYR A 266 -2.81 7.83 -1.99
C TYR A 266 -4.22 7.26 -2.06
N LEU A 267 -4.41 6.16 -2.80
CA LEU A 267 -5.71 5.52 -2.98
C LEU A 267 -5.73 4.19 -2.24
N THR A 268 -6.74 4.01 -1.40
CA THR A 268 -6.97 2.78 -0.64
C THR A 268 -8.46 2.53 -0.40
N THR A 269 -8.85 1.28 -0.26
CA THR A 269 -10.17 0.86 0.23
C THR A 269 -10.16 0.54 1.73
N GLY A 270 -9.00 0.72 2.38
CA GLY A 270 -8.78 0.46 3.80
C GLY A 270 -8.49 -1.00 4.14
N ALA A 271 -8.01 -1.24 5.34
CA ALA A 271 -7.70 -2.58 5.81
C ALA A 271 -8.96 -3.41 6.08
N THR A 272 -8.83 -4.72 5.90
CA THR A 272 -9.88 -5.71 6.20
C THR A 272 -9.46 -6.63 7.33
N GLU A 273 -10.37 -7.52 7.76
CA GLU A 273 -10.02 -8.54 8.76
C GLU A 273 -8.90 -9.47 8.29
N ASP A 274 -8.75 -9.62 6.97
CA ASP A 274 -7.76 -10.49 6.33
C ASP A 274 -6.37 -9.82 6.22
N TYR A 275 -6.27 -8.51 6.42
CA TYR A 275 -5.02 -7.76 6.35
C TYR A 275 -3.92 -8.41 7.19
N HIS A 276 -2.76 -8.67 6.58
CA HIS A 276 -1.61 -9.33 7.20
C HIS A 276 -1.93 -10.70 7.81
N THR A 277 -2.84 -11.45 7.18
CA THR A 277 -3.15 -12.83 7.55
C THR A 277 -3.03 -13.76 6.33
N PRO A 278 -2.95 -15.09 6.53
CA PRO A 278 -2.99 -16.05 5.42
C PRO A 278 -4.31 -16.05 4.65
N ASP A 279 -5.32 -15.34 5.15
CA ASP A 279 -6.66 -15.32 4.57
C ASP A 279 -6.86 -14.21 3.53
N ASP A 280 -5.83 -13.37 3.25
CA ASP A 280 -5.86 -12.34 2.19
C ASP A 280 -5.68 -12.98 0.80
N ASP A 281 -6.77 -13.53 0.29
CA ASP A 281 -6.80 -14.36 -0.90
C ASP A 281 -7.52 -13.71 -2.09
N ALA A 282 -7.05 -14.04 -3.29
CA ALA A 282 -7.55 -13.53 -4.56
C ALA A 282 -9.06 -13.70 -4.77
N HIS A 283 -9.66 -14.82 -4.31
CA HIS A 283 -11.07 -15.10 -4.50
C HIS A 283 -12.03 -14.18 -3.72
N LYS A 284 -11.51 -13.42 -2.76
CA LYS A 284 -12.30 -12.49 -1.93
C LYS A 284 -12.43 -11.09 -2.53
N LEU A 285 -11.64 -10.75 -3.54
CA LEU A 285 -11.53 -9.39 -4.04
C LEU A 285 -12.64 -8.97 -5.00
N ASN A 286 -12.94 -7.67 -4.99
CA ASN A 286 -13.84 -7.00 -5.93
C ASN A 286 -13.06 -6.49 -7.16
N TYR A 287 -12.87 -7.35 -8.15
CA TYR A 287 -12.12 -6.99 -9.37
C TYR A 287 -12.70 -5.81 -10.15
N PRO A 288 -14.04 -5.70 -10.37
CA PRO A 288 -14.63 -4.50 -10.95
C PRO A 288 -14.35 -3.24 -10.11
N GLY A 289 -14.22 -3.41 -8.78
CA GLY A 289 -13.83 -2.36 -7.86
C GLY A 289 -12.41 -1.87 -8.10
N ILE A 290 -11.43 -2.78 -8.27
CA ILE A 290 -10.04 -2.43 -8.63
C ILE A 290 -10.02 -1.59 -9.91
N ASP A 291 -10.72 -2.04 -10.96
CA ASP A 291 -10.80 -1.31 -12.23
C ASP A 291 -11.48 0.06 -12.07
N SER A 292 -12.45 0.18 -11.15
CA SER A 292 -13.12 1.44 -10.81
C SER A 292 -12.17 2.44 -10.17
N VAL A 293 -11.43 2.02 -9.16
CA VAL A 293 -10.42 2.87 -8.48
C VAL A 293 -9.33 3.28 -9.46
N ALA A 294 -8.84 2.35 -10.29
CA ALA A 294 -7.83 2.65 -11.30
C ALA A 294 -8.31 3.67 -12.34
N ARG A 295 -9.57 3.58 -12.81
CA ARG A 295 -10.16 4.59 -13.72
C ARG A 295 -10.26 5.95 -13.06
N PHE A 296 -10.66 6.02 -11.79
CA PHE A 296 -10.70 7.28 -11.06
C PHE A 296 -9.31 7.90 -10.92
N ALA A 297 -8.30 7.09 -10.59
CA ALA A 297 -6.91 7.55 -10.53
C ALA A 297 -6.39 8.05 -11.89
N ALA A 298 -6.80 7.42 -13.00
CA ALA A 298 -6.45 7.90 -14.33
C ALA A 298 -6.99 9.32 -14.58
N LEU A 299 -8.21 9.62 -14.12
CA LEU A 299 -8.76 10.98 -14.21
C LEU A 299 -7.97 11.98 -13.37
N LEU A 300 -7.53 11.63 -12.16
CA LEU A 300 -6.66 12.50 -11.35
C LEU A 300 -5.37 12.84 -12.12
N VAL A 301 -4.74 11.83 -12.74
CA VAL A 301 -3.55 12.03 -13.57
C VAL A 301 -3.86 12.89 -14.79
N GLU A 302 -4.97 12.67 -15.49
CA GLU A 302 -5.38 13.48 -16.66
C GLU A 302 -5.63 14.93 -16.27
N GLN A 303 -6.18 15.21 -15.07
CA GLN A 303 -6.29 16.58 -14.59
C GLN A 303 -4.91 17.18 -14.28
N ALA A 304 -4.00 16.43 -13.64
CA ALA A 304 -2.63 16.90 -13.36
C ALA A 304 -1.85 17.22 -14.64
N GLN A 305 -2.12 16.53 -15.77
CA GLN A 305 -1.53 16.85 -17.08
C GLN A 305 -1.83 18.28 -17.57
N LYS A 306 -2.85 18.94 -17.04
CA LYS A 306 -3.27 20.31 -17.43
C LYS A 306 -2.38 21.41 -16.82
N TYR A 307 -1.42 21.05 -15.98
CA TYR A 307 -0.53 22.00 -15.31
C TYR A 307 0.92 21.86 -15.85
N PRO A 308 1.29 22.44 -17.00
CA PRO A 308 2.59 22.20 -17.66
C PRO A 308 3.80 22.54 -16.79
N ALA A 309 3.66 23.50 -15.87
CA ALA A 309 4.71 23.85 -14.91
C ALA A 309 4.90 22.79 -13.80
N GLY A 310 3.96 21.85 -13.66
CA GLY A 310 3.84 20.92 -12.54
C GLY A 310 2.95 21.49 -11.44
N LEU A 311 2.84 20.77 -10.33
CA LEU A 311 2.02 21.17 -9.18
C LEU A 311 2.87 21.90 -8.14
N ASN A 312 2.25 22.86 -7.43
CA ASN A 312 2.89 23.64 -6.37
C ASN A 312 2.77 22.91 -5.04
N PHE A 313 3.84 22.24 -4.61
CA PHE A 313 3.88 21.49 -3.36
C PHE A 313 3.45 22.34 -2.15
N THR A 314 2.65 21.73 -1.30
CA THR A 314 2.22 22.26 0.00
C THR A 314 2.59 21.25 1.07
N ASP A 315 3.29 21.71 2.10
CA ASP A 315 3.59 20.89 3.27
C ASP A 315 2.34 20.75 4.15
N THR A 316 1.87 19.55 4.34
CA THR A 316 0.74 19.22 5.22
C THR A 316 1.16 18.90 6.66
N GLY A 317 2.41 19.16 6.97
CA GLY A 317 3.07 18.81 8.24
C GLY A 317 3.69 17.41 8.17
N SER A 318 4.76 17.25 8.92
CA SER A 318 5.21 15.91 9.31
C SER A 318 4.36 15.49 10.50
N PRO A 319 4.14 14.20 10.75
CA PRO A 319 3.78 13.81 12.09
C PRO A 319 4.87 14.46 12.94
N ASP A 320 4.49 15.40 13.81
CA ASP A 320 5.40 15.81 14.89
C ASP A 320 6.06 14.55 15.36
N ALA A 321 7.39 14.54 15.48
CA ALA A 321 8.20 13.35 15.70
C ALA A 321 7.80 12.57 16.98
N ALA A 322 6.52 12.35 17.14
CA ALA A 322 5.97 11.24 17.90
C ALA A 322 6.54 10.01 17.18
N PRO A 323 7.42 9.28 17.84
CA PRO A 323 8.16 8.22 17.20
C PRO A 323 7.16 7.23 16.63
N MET A 324 6.97 7.19 15.30
CA MET A 324 6.23 6.14 14.58
C MET A 324 6.82 4.76 14.86
N ARG A 325 7.89 4.72 15.66
CA ARG A 325 8.53 3.55 16.27
C ARG A 325 8.95 3.80 17.72
N ALA A 326 8.21 4.60 18.49
CA ALA A 326 8.24 4.39 19.92
C ALA A 326 7.80 2.95 20.10
N SER A 327 8.67 2.11 20.61
CA SER A 327 8.28 0.80 21.10
C SER A 327 7.32 1.08 22.24
N PHE A 328 6.01 1.17 21.93
CA PHE A 328 5.00 1.31 22.96
C PHE A 328 5.18 0.14 23.93
N LYS A 329 5.31 0.42 25.20
CA LYS A 329 5.42 -0.63 26.22
C LYS A 329 4.23 -1.57 26.16
N VAL A 330 3.07 -1.04 25.73
CA VAL A 330 1.82 -1.75 25.52
C VAL A 330 0.99 -1.08 24.41
N THR A 331 0.08 -1.83 23.81
CA THR A 331 -0.92 -1.34 22.86
C THR A 331 -2.29 -1.86 23.22
N LEU A 332 -3.35 -1.21 22.73
CA LEU A 332 -4.71 -1.72 22.88
C LEU A 332 -4.95 -3.00 22.09
N GLY A 333 -4.12 -3.28 21.09
CA GLY A 333 -4.29 -4.44 20.19
C GLY A 333 -5.41 -4.21 19.19
N LEU A 334 -5.41 -3.05 18.56
CA LEU A 334 -6.29 -2.71 17.45
C LEU A 334 -5.50 -1.99 16.36
N MET A 335 -6.03 -1.96 15.16
CA MET A 335 -5.54 -1.17 14.05
C MET A 335 -6.50 0.00 13.84
N PRO A 336 -6.00 1.22 13.99
CA PRO A 336 -6.81 2.41 13.78
C PRO A 336 -6.98 2.67 12.28
N ASP A 337 -8.08 3.33 11.93
CA ASP A 337 -8.26 3.97 10.64
C ASP A 337 -7.25 5.11 10.48
N VAL A 338 -6.28 4.91 9.61
CA VAL A 338 -5.27 5.92 9.27
C VAL A 338 -5.75 6.86 8.15
N THR A 339 -6.94 6.64 7.63
CA THR A 339 -7.49 7.35 6.47
C THR A 339 -8.29 8.61 6.87
N GLY A 340 -8.55 8.79 8.18
CA GLY A 340 -9.21 9.99 8.69
C GLY A 340 -10.69 10.11 8.34
N GLN A 341 -11.39 8.99 8.14
CA GLN A 341 -12.82 8.96 7.77
C GLN A 341 -13.77 9.47 8.86
N VAL A 342 -13.26 9.80 10.04
CA VAL A 342 -14.05 10.28 11.18
C VAL A 342 -13.53 11.64 11.62
N GLU A 343 -14.39 12.65 11.60
CA GLU A 343 -14.00 14.04 11.94
C GLU A 343 -13.57 14.22 13.41
N ASN A 344 -14.16 13.47 14.34
CA ASN A 344 -13.89 13.58 15.77
C ASN A 344 -13.76 12.20 16.40
N GLY A 345 -12.54 11.68 16.41
CA GLY A 345 -12.22 10.36 16.95
C GLY A 345 -11.30 9.58 16.02
N LEU A 346 -11.04 8.34 16.39
CA LEU A 346 -10.26 7.40 15.60
C LEU A 346 -10.99 6.08 15.52
N ARG A 347 -11.43 5.69 14.31
CA ARG A 347 -12.12 4.43 14.12
C ARG A 347 -11.15 3.26 14.31
N ALA A 348 -11.56 2.25 15.05
CA ALA A 348 -10.86 0.97 15.13
C ALA A 348 -11.29 0.11 13.93
N ASP A 349 -10.50 0.13 12.86
CA ASP A 349 -10.80 -0.69 11.67
C ASP A 349 -10.75 -2.17 12.02
N ILE A 350 -9.76 -2.56 12.81
CA ILE A 350 -9.60 -3.94 13.25
C ILE A 350 -9.30 -4.00 14.74
N VAL A 351 -10.13 -4.72 15.48
CA VAL A 351 -9.86 -5.10 16.88
C VAL A 351 -9.32 -6.53 16.89
N VAL A 352 -8.02 -6.66 17.18
CA VAL A 352 -7.31 -7.94 17.04
C VAL A 352 -7.80 -8.95 18.06
N LYS A 353 -8.35 -10.08 17.60
CA LYS A 353 -8.89 -11.15 18.43
C LYS A 353 -7.89 -11.60 19.51
N GLY A 354 -8.35 -11.67 20.76
CA GLY A 354 -7.55 -12.10 21.90
C GLY A 354 -6.62 -11.05 22.50
N LYS A 355 -6.49 -9.86 21.90
CA LYS A 355 -5.76 -8.71 22.47
C LYS A 355 -6.61 -7.91 23.46
N ALA A 356 -5.99 -6.91 24.10
CA ALA A 356 -6.58 -6.17 25.21
C ALA A 356 -7.95 -5.54 24.87
N ALA A 357 -8.04 -4.79 23.79
CA ALA A 357 -9.29 -4.18 23.34
C ALA A 357 -10.39 -5.21 23.05
N HIS A 358 -10.06 -6.32 22.36
CA HIS A 358 -11.01 -7.40 22.09
C HIS A 358 -11.52 -8.04 23.37
N LYS A 359 -10.63 -8.33 24.33
CA LYS A 359 -11.02 -8.92 25.64
C LYS A 359 -11.92 -7.99 26.44
N ALA A 360 -11.74 -6.69 26.30
CA ALA A 360 -12.57 -5.67 26.94
C ALA A 360 -13.93 -5.49 26.24
N GLY A 361 -14.15 -6.04 25.04
CA GLY A 361 -15.40 -5.95 24.30
C GLY A 361 -15.48 -4.85 23.24
N LEU A 362 -14.35 -4.23 22.88
CA LEU A 362 -14.28 -3.36 21.71
C LEU A 362 -14.52 -4.19 20.44
N LYS A 363 -15.06 -3.56 19.41
CA LYS A 363 -15.39 -4.18 18.12
C LYS A 363 -14.84 -3.35 16.96
N ASN A 364 -14.69 -4.00 15.81
CA ASN A 364 -14.41 -3.30 14.56
C ASN A 364 -15.48 -2.24 14.29
N GLY A 365 -15.05 -1.06 13.86
CA GLY A 365 -15.92 0.09 13.61
C GLY A 365 -16.18 0.99 14.82
N ASP A 366 -15.75 0.64 16.03
CA ASP A 366 -15.81 1.55 17.18
C ASP A 366 -14.97 2.78 16.92
N VAL A 367 -15.49 3.96 17.20
CA VAL A 367 -14.76 5.22 17.09
C VAL A 367 -14.22 5.61 18.47
N ILE A 368 -12.92 5.50 18.67
CA ILE A 368 -12.25 5.89 19.93
C ILE A 368 -12.24 7.40 20.02
N VAL A 369 -12.86 7.93 21.06
CA VAL A 369 -12.96 9.37 21.32
C VAL A 369 -12.19 9.81 22.56
N GLN A 370 -11.77 8.86 23.43
CA GLN A 370 -10.98 9.16 24.62
C GLN A 370 -10.21 7.94 25.10
N ILE A 371 -8.98 8.14 25.58
CA ILE A 371 -8.17 7.17 26.33
C ILE A 371 -7.76 7.81 27.65
N ASN A 372 -8.20 7.25 28.78
CA ASN A 372 -8.08 7.87 30.09
C ASN A 372 -8.61 9.33 30.06
N ASP A 373 -7.77 10.31 30.38
CA ASP A 373 -8.15 11.73 30.37
C ASP A 373 -7.86 12.44 29.03
N LEU A 374 -7.26 11.73 28.07
CA LEU A 374 -6.89 12.31 26.77
C LEU A 374 -8.01 12.14 25.74
N VAL A 375 -8.52 13.26 25.23
CA VAL A 375 -9.48 13.27 24.12
C VAL A 375 -8.75 12.89 22.82
N ILE A 376 -9.34 11.98 22.07
CA ILE A 376 -8.79 11.48 20.80
C ILE A 376 -9.63 12.06 19.66
N LYS A 377 -9.01 12.88 18.82
CA LYS A 377 -9.65 13.46 17.62
C LYS A 377 -9.10 12.87 16.33
N ASN A 378 -7.88 12.31 16.37
CA ASN A 378 -7.16 11.80 15.22
C ASN A 378 -6.09 10.78 15.65
N ILE A 379 -5.33 10.27 14.67
CA ILE A 379 -4.26 9.29 14.89
C ILE A 379 -3.15 9.83 15.80
N GLU A 380 -2.82 11.12 15.74
CA GLU A 380 -1.73 11.70 16.53
C GLU A 380 -2.05 11.68 18.02
N GLU A 381 -3.26 12.07 18.38
CA GLU A 381 -3.72 12.05 19.78
C GLU A 381 -3.87 10.62 20.28
N TYR A 382 -4.28 9.70 19.43
CA TYR A 382 -4.28 8.28 19.76
C TYR A 382 -2.88 7.75 20.05
N MET A 383 -1.87 8.11 19.25
CA MET A 383 -0.48 7.72 19.48
C MET A 383 0.06 8.33 20.79
N LYS A 384 -0.30 9.60 21.10
CA LYS A 384 0.00 10.22 22.38
C LYS A 384 -0.67 9.45 23.53
N GLY A 385 -1.92 9.07 23.37
CA GLY A 385 -2.65 8.23 24.33
C GLY A 385 -1.96 6.88 24.58
N LEU A 386 -1.56 6.18 23.53
CA LEU A 386 -0.82 4.91 23.65
C LEU A 386 0.50 5.08 24.43
N ALA A 387 1.21 6.19 24.23
CA ALA A 387 2.48 6.46 24.91
C ALA A 387 2.35 6.59 26.44
N THR A 388 1.15 6.90 26.95
CA THR A 388 0.86 6.99 28.38
C THR A 388 0.49 5.66 29.02
N LEU A 389 0.25 4.61 28.21
CA LEU A 389 -0.21 3.33 28.71
C LEU A 389 0.92 2.51 29.35
N GLU A 390 0.58 1.80 30.42
CA GLU A 390 1.50 0.97 31.17
C GLU A 390 1.01 -0.49 31.24
N LYS A 391 1.95 -1.43 31.10
CA LYS A 391 1.65 -2.86 31.22
C LYS A 391 1.12 -3.18 32.62
N GLY A 392 0.04 -3.97 32.65
CA GLY A 392 -0.61 -4.39 33.89
C GLY A 392 -1.58 -3.35 34.49
N LYS A 393 -1.71 -2.18 33.88
CA LYS A 393 -2.71 -1.16 34.26
C LYS A 393 -4.01 -1.33 33.47
N ILE A 394 -5.07 -0.71 33.96
CA ILE A 394 -6.35 -0.62 33.25
C ILE A 394 -6.39 0.76 32.56
N ALA A 395 -6.67 0.76 31.24
CA ALA A 395 -6.98 1.97 30.50
C ALA A 395 -8.49 2.09 30.31
N LYS A 396 -9.06 3.27 30.61
CA LYS A 396 -10.44 3.60 30.27
C LYS A 396 -10.49 4.08 28.82
N VAL A 397 -11.19 3.34 27.97
CA VAL A 397 -11.34 3.69 26.55
C VAL A 397 -12.80 4.00 26.29
N LYS A 398 -13.09 5.26 25.93
CA LYS A 398 -14.43 5.69 25.52
C LYS A 398 -14.50 5.61 23.99
N VAL A 399 -15.58 5.01 23.51
CA VAL A 399 -15.85 4.88 22.06
C VAL A 399 -17.27 5.33 21.74
N LEU A 400 -17.47 5.69 20.47
CA LEU A 400 -18.81 5.78 19.86
C LEU A 400 -19.06 4.52 19.06
N ARG A 401 -20.11 3.79 19.38
CA ARG A 401 -20.61 2.61 18.64
C ARG A 401 -22.02 2.88 18.16
N ASN A 402 -22.21 2.97 16.84
CA ASN A 402 -23.51 3.35 16.23
C ASN A 402 -24.07 4.68 16.76
N GLY A 403 -23.18 5.63 17.11
CA GLY A 403 -23.57 6.92 17.66
C GLY A 403 -23.77 6.97 19.18
N GLU A 404 -23.70 5.85 19.88
CA GLU A 404 -23.82 5.77 21.34
C GLU A 404 -22.46 5.73 22.03
N GLU A 405 -22.28 6.50 23.09
CA GLU A 405 -21.06 6.47 23.90
C GLU A 405 -21.00 5.21 24.76
N MET A 406 -19.87 4.51 24.69
CA MET A 406 -19.56 3.36 25.55
C MET A 406 -18.19 3.51 26.17
N ILE A 407 -18.01 3.04 27.39
CA ILE A 407 -16.71 3.05 28.09
C ILE A 407 -16.31 1.62 28.39
N PHE A 408 -15.07 1.29 28.06
CA PHE A 408 -14.49 -0.02 28.30
C PHE A 408 -13.25 0.10 29.20
N ASP A 409 -13.16 -0.76 30.20
CA ASP A 409 -11.96 -0.94 31.02
C ASP A 409 -11.06 -1.98 30.33
N VAL A 410 -9.99 -1.49 29.73
CA VAL A 410 -9.08 -2.32 28.93
C VAL A 410 -7.89 -2.72 29.80
N GLN A 411 -7.77 -3.99 30.17
CA GLN A 411 -6.62 -4.52 30.89
C GLN A 411 -5.43 -4.67 29.95
N LEU A 412 -4.31 -4.02 30.24
CA LEU A 412 -3.11 -3.94 29.41
C LEU A 412 -2.05 -5.00 29.75
#